data_320fa1d0cbf24414f6b57ed12cd3d435
#
_entry.id   320fa1d0cbf24414f6b57ed12cd3d435
#
_cell.length_a   1.000
_cell.length_b   1.000
_cell.length_c   1.000
_cell.angle_alpha   90.00
_cell.angle_beta   90.00
_cell.angle_gamma   90.00
#
_symmetry.space_group_name_H-M   'P 1'
#
loop_
_entity.id
_entity.type
_entity.pdbx_description
1 polymer ?
#
loop_
_entity_poly.entity_id
_entity_poly.type
_entity_poly.pdbx_seq_one_letter_code
_entity_poly.pdbx_strand_id
1 'polypeptide(L)'
;MNQLAESFAHAFSTGTGSERVFTDPVEYKRIVDVAKTLKNKEYFTGGNAALIGQHLVETAGTKPRDVTLVAAVGPVLKPLLHKDIKVPKASLVEDDEVHLILEFKLSEQWGSFTASRANRFIFSFDRTNAEMKPLDDFPAAIAEYQPDVIVFSGIHMVESEPADFRKQRVLDTKSFFQAVEPTRATHLELASLADNDFVKLIADNMVSAVDSLGLNEQELKLVASVGGSPHQDVLQGAFEKPEVAVIADLIHWLLTTYGNKPNARLSRVHFHTLGFHLMGAYKGHWGDASAATTWGAVSCSQRACRVTDRHESGAPLEGMVTHRMEPTFSLHRGDAEPELARVRKFDPAKAVVSWERDGIEFAMAPVLVCTPPEKTVGLGDSISAAGLEMHKFFKGRSVKDEL
;
A
#
# COMPACT_ATOMS: atom_id res chain seq x y z
N MET A 1 4.82 20.35 -25.37
CA MET A 1 3.61 19.77 -26.03
C MET A 1 3.93 18.55 -26.88
N ASN A 2 4.91 18.60 -27.81
CA ASN A 2 5.19 17.44 -28.67
C ASN A 2 5.61 16.19 -27.89
N GLN A 3 6.51 16.31 -26.92
CA GLN A 3 6.97 15.17 -26.11
C GLN A 3 5.84 14.48 -25.30
N LEU A 4 4.88 15.25 -24.79
CA LEU A 4 3.72 14.68 -24.09
C LEU A 4 2.83 13.91 -25.06
N ALA A 5 2.54 14.48 -26.24
CA ALA A 5 1.74 13.82 -27.26
C ALA A 5 2.40 12.54 -27.78
N GLU A 6 3.71 12.55 -27.96
CA GLU A 6 4.50 11.37 -28.35
C GLU A 6 4.48 10.29 -27.27
N SER A 7 4.67 10.67 -26.01
CA SER A 7 4.60 9.74 -24.87
C SER A 7 3.21 9.14 -24.72
N PHE A 8 2.16 9.96 -24.88
CA PHE A 8 0.78 9.46 -24.86
C PHE A 8 0.50 8.54 -26.04
N ALA A 9 0.90 8.92 -27.26
CA ALA A 9 0.73 8.09 -28.46
C ALA A 9 1.40 6.72 -28.31
N HIS A 10 2.59 6.69 -27.73
CA HIS A 10 3.29 5.44 -27.43
C HIS A 10 2.53 4.58 -26.43
N ALA A 11 2.16 5.13 -25.27
CA ALA A 11 1.41 4.42 -24.24
C ALA A 11 0.06 3.92 -24.77
N PHE A 12 -0.65 4.77 -25.52
CA PHE A 12 -1.93 4.45 -26.14
C PHE A 12 -1.83 3.30 -27.15
N SER A 13 -0.89 3.38 -28.10
CA SER A 13 -0.74 2.34 -29.14
C SER A 13 -0.23 1.02 -28.59
N THR A 14 0.67 1.04 -27.61
CA THR A 14 1.19 -0.18 -26.97
C THR A 14 0.26 -0.74 -25.89
N GLY A 15 -0.74 0.03 -25.45
CA GLY A 15 -1.62 -0.34 -24.34
C GLY A 15 -0.88 -0.41 -23.00
N THR A 16 0.21 0.35 -22.84
CA THR A 16 1.03 0.36 -21.64
C THR A 16 0.56 1.47 -20.69
N GLY A 17 0.37 1.13 -19.41
CA GLY A 17 0.19 2.14 -18.37
C GLY A 17 1.47 2.95 -18.20
N SER A 18 1.36 4.26 -18.11
CA SER A 18 2.52 5.14 -17.96
C SER A 18 2.21 6.34 -17.10
N GLU A 19 3.17 6.74 -16.30
CA GLU A 19 3.12 7.98 -15.54
C GLU A 19 4.29 8.89 -15.95
N ARG A 20 4.02 10.19 -16.04
CA ARG A 20 5.00 11.21 -16.39
C ARG A 20 4.89 12.40 -15.44
N VAL A 21 6.00 12.79 -14.86
CA VAL A 21 6.11 13.98 -14.03
C VAL A 21 6.45 15.17 -14.92
N PHE A 22 5.68 16.24 -14.78
CA PHE A 22 5.96 17.52 -15.41
C PHE A 22 6.99 18.30 -14.60
N THR A 23 7.84 19.03 -15.32
CA THR A 23 8.85 19.89 -14.69
C THR A 23 8.50 21.39 -14.78
N ASP A 24 7.57 21.75 -15.69
CA ASP A 24 7.10 23.13 -15.88
C ASP A 24 5.72 23.32 -15.24
N PRO A 25 5.64 24.03 -14.09
CA PRO A 25 4.37 24.25 -13.38
C PRO A 25 3.38 25.10 -14.16
N VAL A 26 3.85 26.06 -14.97
CA VAL A 26 2.99 26.97 -15.73
C VAL A 26 2.29 26.20 -16.86
N GLU A 27 3.04 25.40 -17.60
CA GLU A 27 2.48 24.58 -18.67
C GLU A 27 1.54 23.52 -18.09
N TYR A 28 1.91 22.88 -16.98
CA TYR A 28 1.05 21.91 -16.31
C TYR A 28 -0.27 22.53 -15.87
N LYS A 29 -0.22 23.68 -15.20
CA LYS A 29 -1.44 24.40 -14.78
C LYS A 29 -2.34 24.72 -15.98
N ARG A 30 -1.78 25.14 -17.10
CA ARG A 30 -2.54 25.39 -18.33
C ARG A 30 -3.27 24.15 -18.83
N ILE A 31 -2.63 22.98 -18.78
CA ILE A 31 -3.22 21.70 -19.17
C ILE A 31 -4.36 21.32 -18.20
N VAL A 32 -4.13 21.45 -16.90
CA VAL A 32 -5.14 21.19 -15.85
C VAL A 32 -6.36 22.11 -16.05
N ASP A 33 -6.14 23.40 -16.33
CA ASP A 33 -7.23 24.35 -16.54
C ASP A 33 -8.06 24.00 -17.78
N VAL A 34 -7.44 23.51 -18.85
CA VAL A 34 -8.15 22.96 -20.01
C VAL A 34 -8.94 21.71 -19.61
N ALA A 35 -8.34 20.76 -18.89
CA ALA A 35 -9.03 19.55 -18.43
C ALA A 35 -10.25 19.87 -17.56
N LYS A 36 -10.18 20.91 -16.72
CA LYS A 36 -11.31 21.39 -15.90
C LYS A 36 -12.52 21.87 -16.73
N THR A 37 -12.33 22.22 -18.00
CA THR A 37 -13.43 22.63 -18.90
C THR A 37 -14.15 21.44 -19.56
N LEU A 38 -13.58 20.25 -19.53
CA LEU A 38 -14.16 19.05 -20.18
C LEU A 38 -15.46 18.64 -19.47
N LYS A 39 -16.46 18.23 -20.28
CA LYS A 39 -17.78 17.83 -19.77
C LYS A 39 -17.75 16.48 -19.04
N ASN A 40 -16.91 15.56 -19.50
CA ASN A 40 -16.84 14.18 -19.01
C ASN A 40 -15.68 13.95 -18.03
N LYS A 41 -15.27 15.01 -17.32
CA LYS A 41 -14.27 14.88 -16.26
C LYS A 41 -14.89 14.36 -14.98
N GLU A 42 -14.15 13.54 -14.29
CA GLU A 42 -14.49 13.07 -12.95
C GLU A 42 -13.34 13.40 -11.99
N TYR A 43 -13.65 13.58 -10.71
CA TYR A 43 -12.66 13.81 -9.66
C TYR A 43 -12.69 12.66 -8.69
N PHE A 44 -11.52 12.16 -8.36
CA PHE A 44 -11.34 11.07 -7.39
C PHE A 44 -10.32 11.47 -6.35
N THR A 45 -10.49 10.96 -5.14
CA THR A 45 -9.44 11.02 -4.13
C THR A 45 -8.24 10.22 -4.62
N GLY A 46 -7.07 10.84 -4.60
CA GLY A 46 -5.78 10.23 -4.89
C GLY A 46 -4.83 10.31 -3.69
N GLY A 47 -3.66 9.67 -3.85
CA GLY A 47 -2.65 9.56 -2.80
C GLY A 47 -2.94 8.45 -1.79
N ASN A 48 -1.94 7.60 -1.55
CA ASN A 48 -2.06 6.40 -0.72
C ASN A 48 -2.57 6.72 0.69
N ALA A 49 -2.02 7.77 1.34
CA ALA A 49 -2.43 8.15 2.69
C ALA A 49 -3.91 8.55 2.76
N ALA A 50 -4.41 9.31 1.77
CA ALA A 50 -5.82 9.70 1.73
C ALA A 50 -6.74 8.49 1.46
N LEU A 51 -6.33 7.57 0.58
CA LEU A 51 -7.06 6.33 0.30
C LEU A 51 -7.10 5.39 1.51
N ILE A 52 -5.99 5.25 2.24
CA ILE A 52 -5.92 4.51 3.51
C ILE A 52 -6.88 5.14 4.53
N GLY A 53 -6.78 6.45 4.74
CA GLY A 53 -7.64 7.17 5.69
C GLY A 53 -9.13 7.05 5.37
N GLN A 54 -9.48 7.16 4.08
CA GLN A 54 -10.85 7.01 3.63
C GLN A 54 -11.38 5.59 3.86
N HIS A 55 -10.56 4.57 3.58
CA HIS A 55 -10.94 3.19 3.82
C HIS A 55 -11.18 2.91 5.31
N LEU A 56 -10.32 3.42 6.18
CA LEU A 56 -10.45 3.26 7.63
C LEU A 56 -11.76 3.83 8.18
N VAL A 57 -12.26 4.95 7.66
CA VAL A 57 -13.54 5.51 8.11
C VAL A 57 -14.74 4.81 7.45
N GLU A 58 -14.64 4.39 6.19
CA GLU A 58 -15.69 3.69 5.45
C GLU A 58 -15.96 2.29 6.04
N THR A 59 -14.93 1.60 6.52
CA THR A 59 -15.03 0.24 7.09
C THR A 59 -15.24 0.19 8.60
N ALA A 60 -15.26 1.33 9.28
CA ALA A 60 -15.38 1.43 10.75
C ALA A 60 -16.65 0.77 11.35
N GLY A 61 -17.65 0.42 10.53
CA GLY A 61 -18.91 -0.17 10.99
C GLY A 61 -19.63 0.77 11.97
N THR A 62 -19.97 0.24 13.16
CA THR A 62 -20.69 1.03 14.18
C THR A 62 -19.78 1.85 15.10
N LYS A 63 -18.47 1.68 15.02
CA LYS A 63 -17.51 2.42 15.87
C LYS A 63 -16.84 3.51 15.05
N PRO A 64 -17.06 4.79 15.35
CA PRO A 64 -16.34 5.88 14.69
C PRO A 64 -14.83 5.68 14.81
N ARG A 65 -14.11 5.90 13.72
CA ARG A 65 -12.65 5.92 13.71
C ARG A 65 -12.17 7.36 13.72
N ASP A 66 -11.27 7.68 14.61
CA ASP A 66 -10.59 8.96 14.61
C ASP A 66 -9.42 8.89 13.63
N VAL A 67 -9.64 9.37 12.41
CA VAL A 67 -8.63 9.43 11.35
C VAL A 67 -8.23 10.88 11.12
N THR A 68 -6.95 11.16 11.19
CA THR A 68 -6.38 12.47 10.85
C THR A 68 -5.45 12.31 9.65
N LEU A 69 -5.70 13.08 8.60
CA LEU A 69 -4.91 13.10 7.38
C LEU A 69 -3.95 14.30 7.39
N VAL A 70 -2.66 14.02 7.47
CA VAL A 70 -1.57 15.00 7.34
C VAL A 70 -1.04 14.91 5.91
N ALA A 71 -1.53 15.78 5.04
CA ALA A 71 -1.22 15.79 3.60
C ALA A 71 -1.53 17.18 3.01
N ALA A 72 -1.13 17.46 1.78
CA ALA A 72 -1.60 18.65 1.07
C ALA A 72 -3.06 18.48 0.64
N VAL A 73 -3.98 19.17 1.30
CA VAL A 73 -5.42 19.09 1.04
C VAL A 73 -5.95 20.42 0.57
N GLY A 74 -6.23 20.51 -0.72
CA GLY A 74 -6.79 21.70 -1.34
C GLY A 74 -8.33 21.70 -1.43
N PRO A 75 -8.90 22.73 -2.05
CA PRO A 75 -10.34 22.94 -2.11
C PRO A 75 -11.10 21.91 -2.95
N VAL A 76 -10.45 21.21 -3.87
CA VAL A 76 -11.06 20.12 -4.65
C VAL A 76 -11.00 18.79 -3.92
N LEU A 77 -9.87 18.45 -3.29
CA LEU A 77 -9.73 17.22 -2.53
C LEU A 77 -10.60 17.20 -1.27
N LYS A 78 -10.64 18.30 -0.55
CA LYS A 78 -11.33 18.35 0.75
C LYS A 78 -12.78 17.85 0.73
N PRO A 79 -13.66 18.26 -0.22
CA PRO A 79 -15.02 17.73 -0.30
C PRO A 79 -15.13 16.30 -0.79
N LEU A 80 -14.07 15.71 -1.38
CA LEU A 80 -14.03 14.31 -1.79
C LEU A 80 -13.67 13.36 -0.62
N LEU A 81 -13.03 13.90 0.41
CA LEU A 81 -12.71 13.12 1.62
C LEU A 81 -13.97 12.82 2.41
N HIS A 82 -13.99 11.66 3.06
CA HIS A 82 -15.07 11.35 4.00
C HIS A 82 -15.13 12.40 5.11
N LYS A 83 -16.34 12.82 5.49
CA LYS A 83 -16.59 13.90 6.46
C LYS A 83 -15.94 13.69 7.83
N ASP A 84 -15.70 12.44 8.22
CA ASP A 84 -15.12 12.06 9.51
C ASP A 84 -13.59 12.07 9.50
N ILE A 85 -12.94 12.33 8.33
CA ILE A 85 -11.51 12.54 8.27
C ILE A 85 -11.18 13.94 8.74
N LYS A 86 -10.39 14.03 9.80
CA LYS A 86 -9.85 15.30 10.31
C LYS A 86 -8.67 15.73 9.46
N VAL A 87 -8.64 16.99 9.06
CA VAL A 87 -7.53 17.59 8.32
C VAL A 87 -6.97 18.74 9.14
N PRO A 88 -5.71 18.65 9.63
CA PRO A 88 -5.07 19.72 10.38
C PRO A 88 -5.02 21.01 9.55
N LYS A 89 -5.07 22.16 10.24
CA LYS A 89 -5.03 23.46 9.55
C LYS A 89 -3.76 23.64 8.71
N ALA A 90 -2.63 23.12 9.18
CA ALA A 90 -1.35 23.17 8.46
C ALA A 90 -1.37 22.36 7.16
N SER A 91 -2.21 21.34 7.07
CA SER A 91 -2.39 20.49 5.89
C SER A 91 -3.26 21.14 4.79
N LEU A 92 -3.90 22.28 5.05
CA LEU A 92 -4.73 22.94 4.07
C LEU A 92 -3.89 23.82 3.14
N VAL A 93 -4.03 23.60 1.83
CA VAL A 93 -3.34 24.35 0.78
C VAL A 93 -4.33 25.14 -0.10
N GLU A 94 -3.85 26.19 -0.77
CA GLU A 94 -4.70 27.04 -1.62
C GLU A 94 -5.10 26.36 -2.93
N ASP A 95 -4.19 25.60 -3.53
CA ASP A 95 -4.40 24.89 -4.80
C ASP A 95 -4.12 23.39 -4.61
N ASP A 96 -4.97 22.53 -5.20
CA ASP A 96 -4.73 21.09 -5.25
C ASP A 96 -3.66 20.74 -6.28
N GLU A 97 -2.78 19.81 -5.92
CA GLU A 97 -1.86 19.15 -6.85
C GLU A 97 -2.61 17.99 -7.53
N VAL A 98 -3.11 18.25 -8.73
CA VAL A 98 -3.98 17.33 -9.47
C VAL A 98 -3.12 16.38 -10.31
N HIS A 99 -3.44 15.08 -10.28
CA HIS A 99 -2.94 14.13 -11.26
C HIS A 99 -3.97 13.96 -12.38
N LEU A 100 -3.58 14.19 -13.62
CA LEU A 100 -4.44 14.00 -14.77
C LEU A 100 -4.32 12.57 -15.28
N ILE A 101 -5.45 11.89 -15.38
CA ILE A 101 -5.53 10.51 -15.83
C ILE A 101 -6.32 10.48 -17.14
N LEU A 102 -5.66 10.09 -18.21
CA LEU A 102 -6.28 9.83 -19.50
C LEU A 102 -6.49 8.33 -19.63
N GLU A 103 -7.73 7.89 -19.44
CA GLU A 103 -8.11 6.49 -19.62
C GLU A 103 -8.49 6.23 -21.08
N PHE A 104 -8.13 5.07 -21.59
CA PHE A 104 -8.48 4.61 -22.92
C PHE A 104 -8.88 3.14 -22.92
N LYS A 105 -9.82 2.81 -23.81
CA LYS A 105 -10.39 1.48 -23.94
C LYS A 105 -9.67 0.67 -25.02
N LEU A 106 -9.78 -0.65 -24.92
CA LEU A 106 -9.35 -1.55 -26.01
C LEU A 106 -10.01 -1.12 -27.33
N SER A 107 -9.20 -1.02 -28.40
CA SER A 107 -9.61 -0.65 -29.75
C SER A 107 -10.12 0.81 -29.90
N GLU A 108 -9.94 1.66 -28.88
CA GLU A 108 -10.20 3.08 -29.01
C GLU A 108 -9.25 3.71 -30.02
N GLN A 109 -9.72 4.72 -30.76
CA GLN A 109 -8.94 5.40 -31.78
C GLN A 109 -8.64 6.84 -31.37
N TRP A 110 -7.38 7.25 -31.54
CA TRP A 110 -6.92 8.62 -31.37
C TRP A 110 -6.01 9.02 -32.56
N GLY A 111 -6.54 9.81 -33.47
CA GLY A 111 -5.88 10.09 -34.75
C GLY A 111 -5.65 8.81 -35.55
N SER A 112 -4.39 8.53 -35.89
CA SER A 112 -3.97 7.30 -36.58
C SER A 112 -3.65 6.14 -35.66
N PHE A 113 -3.71 6.33 -34.33
CA PHE A 113 -3.36 5.33 -33.34
C PHE A 113 -4.59 4.55 -32.89
N THR A 114 -4.42 3.25 -32.59
CA THR A 114 -5.45 2.39 -32.02
C THR A 114 -4.90 1.78 -30.73
N ALA A 115 -5.68 1.85 -29.65
CA ALA A 115 -5.29 1.27 -28.37
C ALA A 115 -5.31 -0.26 -28.43
N SER A 116 -4.16 -0.88 -28.20
CA SER A 116 -3.99 -2.35 -28.23
C SER A 116 -4.57 -3.03 -26.98
N ARG A 117 -4.73 -2.28 -25.88
CA ARG A 117 -5.34 -2.69 -24.60
C ARG A 117 -6.00 -1.49 -23.94
N ALA A 118 -6.98 -1.77 -23.08
CA ALA A 118 -7.49 -0.77 -22.14
C ALA A 118 -6.40 -0.47 -21.09
N ASN A 119 -6.09 0.80 -20.88
CA ASN A 119 -5.16 1.26 -19.86
C ASN A 119 -5.33 2.77 -19.59
N ARG A 120 -4.36 3.37 -18.93
CA ARG A 120 -4.35 4.79 -18.58
C ARG A 120 -2.95 5.40 -18.74
N PHE A 121 -2.93 6.68 -19.05
CA PHE A 121 -1.74 7.51 -19.04
C PHE A 121 -1.93 8.59 -17.97
N ILE A 122 -1.00 8.67 -17.03
CA ILE A 122 -1.04 9.61 -15.91
C ILE A 122 0.06 10.64 -16.12
N PHE A 123 -0.25 11.91 -15.86
CA PHE A 123 0.75 12.95 -15.76
C PHE A 123 0.41 13.92 -14.63
N SER A 124 1.46 14.36 -13.93
CA SER A 124 1.35 15.08 -12.68
C SER A 124 2.44 16.14 -12.55
N PHE A 125 2.15 17.12 -11.73
CA PHE A 125 3.12 18.02 -11.14
C PHE A 125 2.76 18.11 -9.66
N ASP A 126 3.54 17.45 -8.83
CA ASP A 126 3.24 17.28 -7.41
C ASP A 126 4.50 17.59 -6.58
N ARG A 127 4.71 18.86 -6.28
CA ARG A 127 5.89 19.33 -5.55
C ARG A 127 5.79 19.10 -4.05
N THR A 128 4.61 19.21 -3.49
CA THR A 128 4.41 19.07 -2.05
C THR A 128 4.70 17.66 -1.57
N ASN A 129 4.24 16.65 -2.32
CA ASN A 129 4.53 15.25 -2.01
C ASN A 129 5.95 14.86 -2.42
N ALA A 130 6.47 15.33 -3.57
CA ALA A 130 7.86 15.08 -3.97
C ALA A 130 8.88 15.66 -2.97
N GLU A 131 8.59 16.81 -2.38
CA GLU A 131 9.40 17.41 -1.32
C GLU A 131 9.07 16.87 0.09
N MET A 132 8.03 16.05 0.23
CA MET A 132 7.52 15.53 1.51
C MET A 132 7.26 16.63 2.55
N LYS A 133 6.73 17.77 2.14
CA LYS A 133 6.44 18.89 3.04
C LYS A 133 5.57 18.50 4.24
N PRO A 134 4.53 17.64 4.10
CA PRO A 134 3.71 17.23 5.23
C PRO A 134 4.47 16.52 6.36
N LEU A 135 5.68 16.01 6.13
CA LEU A 135 6.49 15.40 7.19
C LEU A 135 6.74 16.36 8.35
N ASP A 136 6.92 17.64 8.06
CA ASP A 136 7.24 18.66 9.06
C ASP A 136 6.03 18.98 9.98
N ASP A 137 4.80 18.65 9.55
CA ASP A 137 3.56 18.86 10.29
C ASP A 137 3.20 17.69 11.23
N PHE A 138 3.79 16.50 11.04
CA PHE A 138 3.46 15.31 11.84
C PHE A 138 3.66 15.50 13.35
N PRO A 139 4.77 16.10 13.85
CA PRO A 139 4.94 16.26 15.29
C PRO A 139 3.82 17.06 15.95
N ALA A 140 3.37 18.14 15.30
CA ALA A 140 2.25 18.97 15.81
C ALA A 140 0.93 18.19 15.78
N ALA A 141 0.66 17.46 14.68
CA ALA A 141 -0.53 16.63 14.57
C ALA A 141 -0.55 15.50 15.61
N ILE A 142 0.58 14.83 15.86
CA ILE A 142 0.69 13.80 16.91
C ILE A 142 0.41 14.40 18.29
N ALA A 143 0.94 15.57 18.58
CA ALA A 143 0.72 16.25 19.86
C ALA A 143 -0.76 16.63 20.07
N GLU A 144 -1.44 17.05 18.99
CA GLU A 144 -2.85 17.46 19.04
C GLU A 144 -3.82 16.26 19.09
N TYR A 145 -3.62 15.27 18.21
CA TYR A 145 -4.61 14.19 17.99
C TYR A 145 -4.29 12.89 18.75
N GLN A 146 -3.09 12.75 19.32
CA GLN A 146 -2.67 11.60 20.12
C GLN A 146 -3.00 10.23 19.49
N PRO A 147 -2.56 9.92 18.25
CA PRO A 147 -2.93 8.69 17.57
C PRO A 147 -2.30 7.46 18.22
N ASP A 148 -2.98 6.31 18.17
CA ASP A 148 -2.42 5.00 18.55
C ASP A 148 -1.52 4.43 17.43
N VAL A 149 -1.85 4.72 16.17
CA VAL A 149 -1.14 4.24 14.98
C VAL A 149 -0.83 5.41 14.05
N ILE A 150 0.40 5.47 13.57
CA ILE A 150 0.85 6.46 12.59
C ILE A 150 1.18 5.70 11.29
N VAL A 151 0.44 6.01 10.24
CA VAL A 151 0.67 5.45 8.89
C VAL A 151 1.40 6.48 8.05
N PHE A 152 2.54 6.08 7.50
CA PHE A 152 3.33 6.91 6.61
C PHE A 152 3.38 6.26 5.23
N SER A 153 2.96 6.99 4.21
CA SER A 153 2.99 6.54 2.82
C SER A 153 3.37 7.71 1.91
N GLY A 154 3.89 7.39 0.71
CA GLY A 154 4.24 8.40 -0.28
C GLY A 154 5.75 8.64 -0.44
N ILE A 155 6.63 7.88 0.23
CA ILE A 155 8.09 8.03 0.11
C ILE A 155 8.57 7.89 -1.36
N HIS A 156 7.88 7.12 -2.20
CA HIS A 156 8.19 6.96 -3.61
C HIS A 156 8.15 8.27 -4.40
N MET A 157 7.36 9.25 -3.96
CA MET A 157 7.28 10.55 -4.63
C MET A 157 8.61 11.32 -4.60
N VAL A 158 9.46 11.02 -3.61
CA VAL A 158 10.80 11.63 -3.48
C VAL A 158 11.80 11.06 -4.49
N GLU A 159 11.48 9.94 -5.14
CA GLU A 159 12.40 9.22 -6.06
C GLU A 159 12.88 10.11 -7.22
N SER A 160 12.05 11.03 -7.68
CA SER A 160 12.39 11.97 -8.77
C SER A 160 13.30 13.14 -8.34
N GLU A 161 13.51 13.33 -7.04
CA GLU A 161 14.30 14.44 -6.52
C GLU A 161 15.83 14.15 -6.56
N PRO A 162 16.69 15.19 -6.50
CA PRO A 162 18.15 15.01 -6.46
C PRO A 162 18.61 14.08 -5.33
N ALA A 163 19.68 13.32 -5.57
CA ALA A 163 20.17 12.29 -4.64
C ALA A 163 20.43 12.81 -3.21
N ASP A 164 21.02 13.99 -3.05
CA ASP A 164 21.27 14.57 -1.74
C ASP A 164 19.97 14.94 -1.02
N PHE A 165 18.97 15.43 -1.75
CA PHE A 165 17.66 15.72 -1.20
C PHE A 165 16.94 14.42 -0.78
N ARG A 166 16.94 13.40 -1.63
CA ARG A 166 16.39 12.06 -1.31
C ARG A 166 17.00 11.51 -0.01
N LYS A 167 18.34 11.58 0.07
CA LYS A 167 19.07 11.12 1.26
C LYS A 167 18.65 11.88 2.51
N GLN A 168 18.56 13.20 2.43
CA GLN A 168 18.16 14.03 3.57
C GLN A 168 16.73 13.68 4.02
N ARG A 169 15.78 13.60 3.11
CA ARG A 169 14.38 13.27 3.45
C ARG A 169 14.20 11.87 4.04
N VAL A 170 14.96 10.88 3.58
CA VAL A 170 14.99 9.54 4.20
C VAL A 170 15.52 9.61 5.63
N LEU A 171 16.57 10.38 5.89
CA LEU A 171 17.14 10.56 7.23
C LEU A 171 16.21 11.36 8.15
N ASP A 172 15.54 12.39 7.66
CA ASP A 172 14.52 13.13 8.39
C ASP A 172 13.36 12.23 8.80
N THR A 173 12.87 11.41 7.87
CA THR A 173 11.79 10.44 8.12
C THR A 173 12.21 9.37 9.13
N LYS A 174 13.44 8.86 9.02
CA LYS A 174 14.01 7.95 10.04
C LYS A 174 14.01 8.60 11.42
N SER A 175 14.49 9.83 11.50
CA SER A 175 14.56 10.59 12.77
C SER A 175 13.17 10.82 13.35
N PHE A 176 12.19 11.12 12.50
CA PHE A 176 10.79 11.21 12.89
C PHE A 176 10.30 9.90 13.52
N PHE A 177 10.46 8.75 12.85
CA PHE A 177 10.03 7.46 13.41
C PHE A 177 10.72 7.11 14.73
N GLN A 178 12.00 7.43 14.86
CA GLN A 178 12.76 7.20 16.09
C GLN A 178 12.29 8.07 17.27
N ALA A 179 11.74 9.25 16.97
CA ALA A 179 11.18 10.15 17.96
C ALA A 179 9.75 9.78 18.42
N VAL A 180 9.05 8.93 17.66
CA VAL A 180 7.72 8.45 18.06
C VAL A 180 7.82 7.53 19.28
N GLU A 181 6.98 7.80 20.28
CA GLU A 181 6.91 6.98 21.50
C GLU A 181 6.72 5.50 21.19
N PRO A 182 7.41 4.58 21.90
CA PRO A 182 7.35 3.14 21.63
C PRO A 182 5.96 2.51 21.83
N THR A 183 5.05 3.18 22.53
CA THR A 183 3.67 2.75 22.75
C THR A 183 2.75 3.03 21.56
N ARG A 184 3.20 3.83 20.59
CA ARG A 184 2.49 4.14 19.35
C ARG A 184 3.05 3.30 18.21
N ALA A 185 2.19 2.63 17.47
CA ALA A 185 2.62 1.89 16.30
C ALA A 185 2.95 2.85 15.14
N THR A 186 4.04 2.56 14.44
CA THR A 186 4.39 3.22 13.18
C THR A 186 4.34 2.22 12.04
N HIS A 187 3.70 2.59 10.94
CA HIS A 187 3.60 1.77 9.73
C HIS A 187 4.11 2.55 8.52
N LEU A 188 4.99 1.92 7.76
CA LEU A 188 5.46 2.41 6.47
C LEU A 188 4.80 1.58 5.37
N GLU A 189 4.03 2.23 4.51
CA GLU A 189 3.51 1.64 3.28
C GLU A 189 4.39 2.03 2.11
N LEU A 190 5.03 1.03 1.49
CA LEU A 190 5.80 1.24 0.27
C LEU A 190 4.87 1.23 -0.95
N ALA A 191 5.27 1.93 -2.00
CA ALA A 191 4.55 1.96 -3.26
C ALA A 191 5.48 2.38 -4.42
N SER A 192 5.28 1.77 -5.58
CA SER A 192 5.76 2.24 -6.91
C SER A 192 7.24 2.68 -6.99
N LEU A 193 8.12 2.06 -6.21
CA LEU A 193 9.57 2.32 -6.25
C LEU A 193 10.22 1.63 -7.46
N ALA A 194 11.24 2.26 -8.06
CA ALA A 194 11.96 1.74 -9.23
C ALA A 194 13.48 1.90 -9.16
N ASP A 195 13.99 2.96 -8.52
CA ASP A 195 15.43 3.24 -8.38
C ASP A 195 16.05 2.39 -7.27
N ASN A 196 16.94 1.45 -7.65
CA ASN A 196 17.59 0.53 -6.72
C ASN A 196 18.41 1.24 -5.63
N ASP A 197 19.08 2.35 -5.95
CA ASP A 197 19.89 3.09 -4.99
C ASP A 197 18.98 3.77 -3.96
N PHE A 198 17.84 4.29 -4.39
CA PHE A 198 16.86 4.87 -3.50
C PHE A 198 16.15 3.81 -2.64
N VAL A 199 15.78 2.67 -3.22
CA VAL A 199 15.24 1.52 -2.46
C VAL A 199 16.24 1.05 -1.41
N LYS A 200 17.54 0.97 -1.76
CA LYS A 200 18.59 0.61 -0.79
C LYS A 200 18.69 1.63 0.33
N LEU A 201 18.63 2.91 0.02
CA LEU A 201 18.65 3.98 1.02
C LEU A 201 17.48 3.85 2.00
N ILE A 202 16.27 3.57 1.50
CA ILE A 202 15.07 3.32 2.33
C ILE A 202 15.25 2.07 3.18
N ALA A 203 15.69 0.96 2.59
CA ALA A 203 15.88 -0.32 3.29
C ALA A 203 16.89 -0.20 4.44
N ASP A 204 18.00 0.47 4.20
CA ASP A 204 19.07 0.64 5.20
C ASP A 204 18.68 1.57 6.36
N ASN A 205 17.78 2.51 6.14
CA ASN A 205 17.48 3.56 7.11
C ASN A 205 16.07 3.51 7.70
N MET A 206 15.04 3.18 6.92
CA MET A 206 13.66 3.31 7.36
C MET A 206 13.04 1.98 7.81
N VAL A 207 13.37 0.86 7.15
CA VAL A 207 12.71 -0.43 7.41
C VAL A 207 12.88 -0.88 8.88
N SER A 208 14.06 -0.70 9.47
CA SER A 208 14.27 -1.01 10.89
C SER A 208 13.72 0.05 11.86
N ALA A 209 13.33 1.22 11.37
CA ALA A 209 12.87 2.33 12.21
C ALA A 209 11.36 2.35 12.43
N VAL A 210 10.59 1.55 11.70
CA VAL A 210 9.13 1.44 11.82
C VAL A 210 8.73 0.12 12.50
N ASP A 211 7.56 0.07 13.14
CA ASP A 211 7.05 -1.15 13.76
C ASP A 211 6.47 -2.11 12.73
N SER A 212 5.94 -1.59 11.64
CA SER A 212 5.24 -2.34 10.60
C SER A 212 5.60 -1.84 9.19
N LEU A 213 5.77 -2.79 8.27
CA LEU A 213 6.04 -2.54 6.85
C LEU A 213 4.93 -3.16 6.00
N GLY A 214 4.33 -2.37 5.11
CA GLY A 214 3.41 -2.81 4.06
C GLY A 214 4.08 -2.75 2.69
N LEU A 215 3.87 -3.77 1.86
CA LEU A 215 4.48 -3.86 0.54
C LEU A 215 3.77 -4.90 -0.35
N ASN A 216 3.86 -4.71 -1.65
CA ASN A 216 3.43 -5.66 -2.65
C ASN A 216 4.60 -6.49 -3.22
N GLU A 217 4.33 -7.26 -4.28
CA GLU A 217 5.33 -8.11 -4.90
C GLU A 217 6.51 -7.35 -5.51
N GLN A 218 6.30 -6.15 -6.06
CA GLN A 218 7.36 -5.35 -6.67
C GLN A 218 8.31 -4.78 -5.60
N GLU A 219 7.74 -4.17 -4.58
CA GLU A 219 8.50 -3.59 -3.48
C GLU A 219 9.24 -4.67 -2.70
N LEU A 220 8.62 -5.83 -2.43
CA LEU A 220 9.28 -6.95 -1.76
C LEU A 220 10.48 -7.44 -2.56
N LYS A 221 10.31 -7.61 -3.88
CA LYS A 221 11.41 -8.00 -4.78
C LYS A 221 12.57 -7.01 -4.72
N LEU A 222 12.27 -5.70 -4.85
CA LEU A 222 13.30 -4.66 -4.83
C LEU A 222 14.04 -4.62 -3.49
N VAL A 223 13.30 -4.59 -2.36
CA VAL A 223 13.91 -4.57 -1.02
C VAL A 223 14.74 -5.82 -0.77
N ALA A 224 14.26 -7.00 -1.17
CA ALA A 224 15.01 -8.25 -1.03
C ALA A 224 16.28 -8.26 -1.90
N SER A 225 16.20 -7.74 -3.12
CA SER A 225 17.34 -7.66 -4.03
C SER A 225 18.43 -6.73 -3.50
N VAL A 226 18.10 -5.48 -3.16
CA VAL A 226 19.09 -4.50 -2.68
C VAL A 226 19.55 -4.77 -1.25
N GLY A 227 18.72 -5.44 -0.43
CA GLY A 227 19.02 -5.83 0.94
C GLY A 227 19.89 -7.08 1.08
N GLY A 228 20.21 -7.75 -0.02
CA GLY A 228 21.06 -8.95 -0.01
C GLY A 228 20.35 -10.17 0.60
N SER A 229 19.07 -10.38 0.28
CA SER A 229 18.34 -11.58 0.70
C SER A 229 19.08 -12.85 0.27
N PRO A 230 19.15 -13.91 1.10
CA PRO A 230 19.73 -15.19 0.71
C PRO A 230 18.90 -15.92 -0.36
N HIS A 231 17.69 -15.44 -0.66
CA HIS A 231 16.75 -16.04 -1.61
C HIS A 231 16.81 -15.41 -3.01
N GLN A 232 17.99 -14.95 -3.45
CA GLN A 232 18.20 -14.29 -4.77
C GLN A 232 17.81 -15.19 -5.94
N ASP A 233 17.95 -16.51 -5.79
CA ASP A 233 17.59 -17.52 -6.77
C ASP A 233 16.13 -17.48 -7.21
N VAL A 234 15.24 -17.05 -6.31
CA VAL A 234 13.80 -17.00 -6.58
C VAL A 234 13.30 -15.62 -7.00
N LEU A 235 14.12 -14.57 -6.83
CA LEU A 235 13.65 -13.20 -7.12
C LEU A 235 13.40 -12.94 -8.62
N GLN A 236 13.96 -13.74 -9.51
CA GLN A 236 13.81 -13.55 -10.97
C GLN A 236 12.48 -14.11 -11.53
N GLY A 237 11.91 -15.16 -10.94
CA GLY A 237 10.71 -15.83 -11.45
C GLY A 237 9.48 -15.79 -10.51
N ALA A 238 9.70 -15.61 -9.22
CA ALA A 238 8.69 -15.80 -8.18
C ALA A 238 7.57 -14.73 -8.16
N PHE A 239 7.74 -13.64 -8.88
CA PHE A 239 6.81 -12.50 -8.79
C PHE A 239 5.81 -12.41 -9.94
N GLU A 240 5.98 -13.19 -10.99
CA GLU A 240 4.92 -13.38 -12.00
C GLU A 240 3.77 -14.22 -11.44
N LYS A 241 4.09 -15.15 -10.53
CA LYS A 241 3.13 -15.98 -9.79
C LYS A 241 3.67 -16.20 -8.36
N PRO A 242 3.40 -15.26 -7.42
CA PRO A 242 3.92 -15.35 -6.08
C PRO A 242 3.53 -16.64 -5.36
N GLU A 243 4.51 -17.34 -4.79
CA GLU A 243 4.32 -18.55 -4.00
C GLU A 243 4.35 -18.24 -2.51
N VAL A 244 3.41 -18.79 -1.75
CA VAL A 244 3.30 -18.57 -0.30
C VAL A 244 4.62 -18.84 0.42
N ALA A 245 5.29 -19.96 0.10
CA ALA A 245 6.55 -20.34 0.73
C ALA A 245 7.68 -19.33 0.50
N VAL A 246 7.80 -18.83 -0.72
CA VAL A 246 8.82 -17.85 -1.08
C VAL A 246 8.57 -16.54 -0.34
N ILE A 247 7.33 -16.07 -0.35
CA ILE A 247 6.95 -14.82 0.32
C ILE A 247 7.12 -14.96 1.84
N ALA A 248 6.76 -16.10 2.43
CA ALA A 248 6.96 -16.34 3.85
C ALA A 248 8.45 -16.33 4.26
N ASP A 249 9.33 -16.92 3.45
CA ASP A 249 10.76 -16.89 3.67
C ASP A 249 11.35 -15.47 3.54
N LEU A 250 10.85 -14.68 2.59
CA LEU A 250 11.26 -13.28 2.44
C LEU A 250 10.78 -12.39 3.59
N ILE A 251 9.56 -12.62 4.09
CA ILE A 251 9.04 -11.92 5.28
C ILE A 251 9.86 -12.32 6.52
N HIS A 252 10.14 -13.61 6.68
CA HIS A 252 11.00 -14.11 7.76
C HIS A 252 12.37 -13.44 7.72
N TRP A 253 12.99 -13.40 6.54
CA TRP A 253 14.27 -12.71 6.33
C TRP A 253 14.19 -11.20 6.67
N LEU A 254 13.14 -10.49 6.23
CA LEU A 254 12.94 -9.07 6.57
C LEU A 254 12.90 -8.87 8.08
N LEU A 255 12.07 -9.63 8.78
CA LEU A 255 11.89 -9.53 10.23
C LEU A 255 13.20 -9.87 10.97
N THR A 256 13.88 -10.93 10.60
CA THR A 256 15.11 -11.36 11.28
C THR A 256 16.31 -10.46 10.95
N THR A 257 16.36 -9.88 9.74
CA THR A 257 17.47 -9.03 9.33
C THR A 257 17.30 -7.59 9.84
N TYR A 258 16.11 -7.03 9.71
CA TYR A 258 15.86 -5.62 10.06
C TYR A 258 15.25 -5.47 11.45
N GLY A 259 14.48 -6.44 11.94
CA GLY A 259 13.88 -6.41 13.27
C GLY A 259 14.86 -6.75 14.40
N ASN A 260 15.93 -7.50 14.12
CA ASN A 260 16.95 -7.85 15.11
C ASN A 260 18.12 -6.84 15.21
N LYS A 261 18.09 -5.73 14.46
CA LYS A 261 19.11 -4.68 14.60
C LYS A 261 18.99 -3.97 15.95
N PRO A 262 20.08 -3.45 16.49
CA PRO A 262 20.02 -2.61 17.71
C PRO A 262 19.04 -1.44 17.51
N ASN A 263 18.15 -1.26 18.47
CA ASN A 263 17.08 -0.25 18.46
C ASN A 263 16.07 -0.40 17.31
N ALA A 264 16.00 -1.57 16.69
CA ALA A 264 15.00 -1.83 15.66
C ALA A 264 13.58 -1.86 16.25
N ARG A 265 12.65 -1.33 15.51
CA ARG A 265 11.22 -1.35 15.81
C ARG A 265 10.48 -2.45 15.03
N LEU A 266 11.00 -2.85 13.85
CA LEU A 266 10.30 -3.74 12.93
C LEU A 266 9.90 -5.05 13.62
N SER A 267 8.61 -5.26 13.67
CA SER A 267 8.00 -6.43 14.31
C SER A 267 6.82 -7.02 13.53
N ARG A 268 6.44 -6.38 12.40
CA ARG A 268 5.35 -6.81 11.53
C ARG A 268 5.68 -6.49 10.07
N VAL A 269 5.39 -7.43 9.18
CA VAL A 269 5.40 -7.21 7.71
C VAL A 269 4.07 -7.69 7.15
N HIS A 270 3.42 -6.87 6.33
CA HIS A 270 2.19 -7.20 5.63
C HIS A 270 2.42 -7.16 4.12
N PHE A 271 2.45 -8.32 3.52
CA PHE A 271 2.54 -8.49 2.08
C PHE A 271 1.15 -8.66 1.46
N HIS A 272 0.92 -8.01 0.33
CA HIS A 272 -0.34 -8.14 -0.41
C HIS A 272 -0.11 -8.28 -1.91
N THR A 273 -0.89 -9.14 -2.53
CA THR A 273 -0.94 -9.36 -3.99
C THR A 273 -2.38 -9.68 -4.39
N LEU A 274 -2.63 -9.81 -5.70
CA LEU A 274 -3.95 -10.22 -6.20
C LEU A 274 -4.29 -11.70 -5.94
N GLY A 275 -3.34 -12.50 -5.48
CA GLY A 275 -3.55 -13.91 -5.16
C GLY A 275 -3.89 -14.12 -3.69
N PHE A 276 -3.10 -13.57 -2.81
CA PHE A 276 -3.21 -13.73 -1.35
C PHE A 276 -2.57 -12.58 -0.60
N HIS A 277 -2.94 -12.46 0.66
CA HIS A 277 -2.24 -11.65 1.65
C HIS A 277 -1.46 -12.56 2.57
N LEU A 278 -0.30 -12.10 3.00
CA LEU A 278 0.52 -12.81 3.97
C LEU A 278 1.09 -11.83 4.97
N MET A 279 0.85 -12.11 6.24
CA MET A 279 1.34 -11.31 7.34
C MET A 279 2.30 -12.13 8.19
N GLY A 280 3.42 -11.54 8.56
CA GLY A 280 4.34 -12.07 9.56
C GLY A 280 4.51 -11.06 10.69
N ALA A 281 4.43 -11.50 11.95
CA ALA A 281 4.65 -10.62 13.10
C ALA A 281 5.32 -11.39 14.25
N TYR A 282 6.18 -10.70 14.99
CA TYR A 282 6.74 -11.28 16.21
C TYR A 282 5.64 -11.52 17.24
N LYS A 283 5.62 -12.75 17.79
CA LYS A 283 4.65 -13.19 18.78
C LYS A 283 4.64 -12.25 19.99
N GLY A 284 3.45 -11.87 20.41
CA GLY A 284 3.26 -10.97 21.57
C GLY A 284 3.51 -9.48 21.29
N HIS A 285 3.91 -9.09 20.08
CA HIS A 285 4.02 -7.69 19.70
C HIS A 285 2.73 -7.15 19.07
N TRP A 286 1.99 -8.02 18.44
CA TRP A 286 0.75 -7.72 17.73
C TRP A 286 -0.33 -8.72 18.12
N GLY A 287 -1.59 -8.38 17.89
CA GLY A 287 -2.74 -9.21 18.19
C GLY A 287 -2.99 -10.32 17.17
N ASP A 288 -4.25 -10.51 16.82
CA ASP A 288 -4.69 -11.61 15.95
C ASP A 288 -4.34 -11.35 14.47
N ALA A 289 -3.23 -11.94 14.03
CA ALA A 289 -2.79 -11.87 12.64
C ALA A 289 -3.80 -12.51 11.66
N SER A 290 -4.52 -13.57 12.09
CA SER A 290 -5.55 -14.23 11.27
C SER A 290 -6.73 -13.31 11.04
N ALA A 291 -7.23 -12.66 12.08
CA ALA A 291 -8.32 -11.69 11.97
C ALA A 291 -7.93 -10.51 11.08
N ALA A 292 -6.71 -9.99 11.24
CA ALA A 292 -6.18 -8.88 10.45
C ALA A 292 -6.07 -9.24 8.97
N THR A 293 -5.54 -10.42 8.65
CA THR A 293 -5.38 -10.89 7.27
C THR A 293 -6.74 -11.17 6.62
N THR A 294 -7.65 -11.80 7.38
CA THR A 294 -9.03 -12.05 6.93
C THR A 294 -9.75 -10.76 6.58
N TRP A 295 -9.67 -9.78 7.48
CA TRP A 295 -10.34 -8.49 7.28
C TRP A 295 -9.78 -7.73 6.09
N GLY A 296 -8.46 -7.77 5.86
CA GLY A 296 -7.81 -7.23 4.67
C GLY A 296 -8.39 -7.83 3.38
N ALA A 297 -8.53 -9.17 3.34
CA ALA A 297 -9.09 -9.87 2.19
C ALA A 297 -10.57 -9.51 1.94
N VAL A 298 -11.40 -9.50 2.97
CA VAL A 298 -12.84 -9.20 2.86
C VAL A 298 -13.07 -7.75 2.46
N SER A 299 -12.41 -6.80 3.12
CA SER A 299 -12.57 -5.36 2.85
C SER A 299 -12.14 -4.98 1.44
N CYS A 300 -11.03 -5.55 0.97
CA CYS A 300 -10.56 -5.38 -0.40
C CYS A 300 -11.59 -5.86 -1.41
N SER A 301 -12.17 -7.05 -1.18
CA SER A 301 -13.17 -7.63 -2.06
C SER A 301 -14.45 -6.80 -2.09
N GLN A 302 -14.91 -6.33 -0.95
CA GLN A 302 -16.08 -5.46 -0.85
C GLN A 302 -15.88 -4.20 -1.70
N ARG A 303 -14.69 -3.58 -1.63
CA ARG A 303 -14.35 -2.41 -2.42
C ARG A 303 -14.24 -2.71 -3.91
N ALA A 304 -13.56 -3.79 -4.29
CA ALA A 304 -13.36 -4.17 -5.68
C ALA A 304 -14.66 -4.55 -6.38
N CYS A 305 -15.60 -5.15 -5.64
CA CYS A 305 -16.85 -5.71 -6.17
C CYS A 305 -18.06 -4.81 -5.90
N ARG A 306 -17.87 -3.59 -5.34
CA ARG A 306 -18.96 -2.68 -4.91
C ARG A 306 -20.03 -3.34 -4.04
N VAL A 307 -19.68 -4.28 -3.22
CA VAL A 307 -20.62 -4.85 -2.25
C VAL A 307 -20.70 -3.88 -1.05
N THR A 308 -21.32 -2.73 -1.25
CA THR A 308 -21.46 -1.68 -0.23
C THR A 308 -22.66 -1.91 0.68
N ASP A 309 -23.67 -2.65 0.26
CA ASP A 309 -24.91 -2.83 1.03
C ASP A 309 -25.20 -4.30 1.33
N ARG A 310 -24.76 -4.74 2.49
CA ARG A 310 -25.13 -6.05 3.06
C ARG A 310 -26.61 -6.16 3.40
N HIS A 311 -27.40 -5.09 3.31
CA HIS A 311 -28.77 -5.06 3.83
C HIS A 311 -29.87 -5.14 2.79
N GLU A 312 -29.63 -4.89 1.51
CA GLU A 312 -30.75 -4.81 0.57
C GLU A 312 -30.93 -6.00 -0.37
N SER A 313 -29.94 -6.84 -0.61
CA SER A 313 -30.16 -7.91 -1.60
C SER A 313 -30.07 -9.34 -1.09
N GLY A 314 -29.44 -9.61 0.06
CA GLY A 314 -29.29 -11.01 0.52
C GLY A 314 -28.72 -11.98 -0.52
N ALA A 315 -28.36 -11.48 -1.70
CA ALA A 315 -27.82 -12.29 -2.77
C ALA A 315 -26.40 -12.74 -2.39
N PRO A 316 -26.14 -14.04 -2.38
CA PRO A 316 -24.82 -14.55 -2.15
C PRO A 316 -23.89 -14.05 -3.25
N LEU A 317 -22.65 -13.72 -2.91
CA LEU A 317 -21.55 -13.47 -3.87
C LEU A 317 -21.17 -14.75 -4.66
N GLU A 318 -21.98 -15.80 -4.54
CA GLU A 318 -21.81 -17.06 -5.22
C GLU A 318 -21.81 -16.88 -6.74
N GLY A 319 -20.70 -17.25 -7.36
CA GLY A 319 -20.48 -17.17 -8.80
C GLY A 319 -19.86 -15.85 -9.31
N MET A 320 -19.83 -14.79 -8.51
CA MET A 320 -19.20 -13.52 -8.89
C MET A 320 -17.79 -13.36 -8.30
N VAL A 321 -17.46 -14.09 -7.24
CA VAL A 321 -16.20 -13.99 -6.51
C VAL A 321 -15.43 -15.30 -6.63
N THR A 322 -14.17 -15.20 -7.06
CA THR A 322 -13.24 -16.32 -7.18
C THR A 322 -11.96 -16.02 -6.41
N HIS A 323 -11.17 -17.05 -6.16
CA HIS A 323 -9.80 -16.91 -5.63
C HIS A 323 -8.78 -17.44 -6.64
N ARG A 324 -7.53 -16.99 -6.51
CA ARG A 324 -6.41 -17.40 -7.38
C ARG A 324 -5.40 -18.29 -6.67
N MET A 325 -5.81 -18.97 -5.60
CA MET A 325 -4.93 -19.87 -4.86
C MET A 325 -4.71 -21.18 -5.61
N GLU A 326 -3.49 -21.69 -5.53
CA GLU A 326 -3.17 -23.05 -5.98
C GLU A 326 -3.84 -24.09 -5.06
N PRO A 327 -4.22 -25.27 -5.62
CA PRO A 327 -4.85 -26.34 -4.84
C PRO A 327 -3.99 -26.84 -3.68
N THR A 328 -2.66 -26.68 -3.79
CA THR A 328 -1.69 -27.01 -2.74
C THR A 328 -0.58 -25.97 -2.72
N PHE A 329 -0.10 -25.64 -1.54
CA PHE A 329 1.00 -24.70 -1.36
C PHE A 329 1.87 -25.09 -0.14
N SER A 330 3.11 -24.63 -0.13
CA SER A 330 4.01 -24.81 1.00
C SER A 330 4.04 -23.56 1.87
N LEU A 331 4.22 -23.76 3.19
CA LEU A 331 4.30 -22.66 4.18
C LEU A 331 5.66 -21.97 4.17
N HIS A 332 6.72 -22.70 3.85
CA HIS A 332 8.09 -22.22 3.71
C HIS A 332 8.87 -23.14 2.76
N ARG A 333 10.01 -22.67 2.27
CA ARG A 333 11.00 -23.47 1.55
C ARG A 333 11.94 -24.15 2.53
N GLY A 334 12.59 -25.17 2.11
CA GLY A 334 13.59 -25.89 2.91
C GLY A 334 13.22 -27.34 3.20
N ASP A 335 14.24 -28.16 3.33
CA ASP A 335 14.13 -29.63 3.45
C ASP A 335 14.29 -30.12 4.88
N ALA A 336 14.43 -29.20 5.84
CA ALA A 336 14.65 -29.55 7.26
C ALA A 336 13.42 -30.23 7.91
N GLU A 337 12.22 -29.96 7.37
CA GLU A 337 10.96 -30.54 7.82
C GLU A 337 10.37 -31.49 6.78
N PRO A 338 9.70 -32.59 7.22
CA PRO A 338 8.97 -33.44 6.29
C PRO A 338 7.99 -32.66 5.43
N GLU A 339 7.86 -33.03 4.15
CA GLU A 339 6.94 -32.38 3.21
C GLU A 339 5.51 -32.26 3.74
N LEU A 340 5.01 -33.30 4.41
CA LEU A 340 3.70 -33.33 5.05
C LEU A 340 3.50 -32.26 6.14
N ALA A 341 4.57 -31.81 6.78
CA ALA A 341 4.48 -30.77 7.80
C ALA A 341 4.34 -29.35 7.20
N ARG A 342 4.92 -29.11 6.02
CA ARG A 342 4.97 -27.80 5.37
C ARG A 342 3.97 -27.59 4.25
N VAL A 343 3.48 -28.67 3.59
CA VAL A 343 2.51 -28.58 2.50
C VAL A 343 1.09 -28.50 3.06
N ARG A 344 0.28 -27.62 2.48
CA ARG A 344 -1.14 -27.47 2.80
C ARG A 344 -1.97 -27.61 1.53
N LYS A 345 -3.09 -28.33 1.66
CA LYS A 345 -4.16 -28.30 0.67
C LYS A 345 -5.01 -27.07 0.95
N PHE A 346 -5.29 -26.32 -0.09
CA PHE A 346 -6.19 -25.18 0.01
C PHE A 346 -7.63 -25.68 0.24
N ASP A 347 -8.26 -25.18 1.29
CA ASP A 347 -9.66 -25.45 1.61
C ASP A 347 -10.43 -24.12 1.63
N PRO A 348 -11.31 -23.85 0.65
CA PRO A 348 -12.10 -22.62 0.62
C PRO A 348 -12.97 -22.40 1.86
N ALA A 349 -13.40 -23.48 2.54
CA ALA A 349 -14.18 -23.38 3.77
C ALA A 349 -13.33 -23.00 5.01
N LYS A 350 -12.01 -23.14 4.91
CA LYS A 350 -11.01 -22.76 5.91
C LYS A 350 -9.86 -22.03 5.25
N ALA A 351 -10.20 -20.97 4.53
CA ALA A 351 -9.30 -20.29 3.61
C ALA A 351 -8.11 -19.60 4.29
N VAL A 352 -8.24 -19.24 5.57
CA VAL A 352 -7.16 -18.61 6.34
C VAL A 352 -6.29 -19.69 6.96
N VAL A 353 -4.98 -19.58 6.73
CA VAL A 353 -3.99 -20.53 7.25
C VAL A 353 -2.98 -19.77 8.09
N SER A 354 -2.77 -20.25 9.33
CA SER A 354 -1.81 -19.67 10.27
C SER A 354 -0.79 -20.72 10.70
N TRP A 355 0.44 -20.26 10.92
CA TRP A 355 1.55 -21.10 11.45
C TRP A 355 2.54 -20.21 12.20
N GLU A 356 3.43 -20.85 12.95
CA GLU A 356 4.53 -20.18 13.66
C GLU A 356 5.87 -20.72 13.17
N ARG A 357 6.86 -19.84 13.06
CA ARG A 357 8.25 -20.17 12.75
C ARG A 357 9.17 -19.19 13.44
N ASP A 358 10.11 -19.68 14.24
CA ASP A 358 11.15 -18.90 14.91
C ASP A 358 10.61 -17.71 15.73
N GLY A 359 9.46 -17.90 16.41
CA GLY A 359 8.80 -16.86 17.21
C GLY A 359 8.06 -15.80 16.37
N ILE A 360 7.90 -16.04 15.07
CA ILE A 360 7.12 -15.23 14.17
C ILE A 360 5.82 -15.97 13.87
N GLU A 361 4.71 -15.31 14.11
CA GLU A 361 3.37 -15.77 13.71
C GLU A 361 3.10 -15.33 12.27
N PHE A 362 2.69 -16.28 11.44
CA PHE A 362 2.28 -16.04 10.06
C PHE A 362 0.79 -16.29 9.90
N ALA A 363 0.15 -15.48 9.09
CA ALA A 363 -1.22 -15.70 8.65
C ALA A 363 -1.35 -15.36 7.16
N MET A 364 -1.98 -16.25 6.40
CA MET A 364 -2.27 -16.10 4.98
C MET A 364 -3.77 -16.19 4.74
N ALA A 365 -4.29 -15.27 3.93
CA ALA A 365 -5.66 -15.31 3.42
C ALA A 365 -5.67 -15.10 1.90
N PRO A 366 -6.48 -15.84 1.14
CA PRO A 366 -6.65 -15.58 -0.29
C PRO A 366 -7.37 -14.26 -0.53
N VAL A 367 -7.01 -13.56 -1.60
CA VAL A 367 -7.80 -12.42 -2.08
C VAL A 367 -9.00 -12.95 -2.86
N LEU A 368 -10.17 -12.40 -2.56
CA LEU A 368 -11.38 -12.67 -3.31
C LEU A 368 -11.45 -11.72 -4.51
N VAL A 369 -11.49 -12.27 -5.71
CA VAL A 369 -11.47 -11.52 -6.97
C VAL A 369 -12.84 -11.60 -7.62
N CYS A 370 -13.41 -10.45 -7.99
CA CYS A 370 -14.64 -10.41 -8.79
C CYS A 370 -14.34 -10.21 -10.28
N THR A 371 -15.25 -10.67 -11.10
CA THR A 371 -15.13 -10.55 -12.56
C THR A 371 -16.43 -10.00 -13.13
N PRO A 372 -16.44 -8.80 -13.75
CA PRO A 372 -15.33 -7.84 -13.80
C PRO A 372 -15.15 -7.07 -12.46
N PRO A 373 -13.95 -6.64 -12.13
CA PRO A 373 -13.76 -5.73 -11.01
C PRO A 373 -14.27 -4.34 -11.38
N GLU A 374 -14.97 -3.68 -10.46
CA GLU A 374 -15.48 -2.33 -10.70
C GLU A 374 -14.47 -1.25 -10.29
N LYS A 375 -13.65 -1.54 -9.29
CA LYS A 375 -12.66 -0.60 -8.76
C LYS A 375 -11.36 -1.33 -8.42
N THR A 376 -10.25 -0.93 -9.05
CA THR A 376 -8.92 -1.54 -8.80
C THR A 376 -7.93 -0.58 -8.16
N VAL A 377 -8.20 0.74 -8.20
CA VAL A 377 -7.32 1.76 -7.62
C VAL A 377 -7.40 1.75 -6.10
N GLY A 378 -6.24 1.73 -5.42
CA GLY A 378 -6.14 1.77 -3.96
C GLY A 378 -6.56 0.47 -3.27
N LEU A 379 -6.53 -0.67 -3.97
CA LEU A 379 -6.80 -1.97 -3.34
C LEU A 379 -5.70 -2.34 -2.34
N GLY A 380 -4.42 -2.11 -2.68
CA GLY A 380 -3.29 -2.29 -1.75
C GLY A 380 -3.46 -1.46 -0.48
N ASP A 381 -3.76 -0.17 -0.65
CA ASP A 381 -4.01 0.75 0.47
C ASP A 381 -5.16 0.26 1.36
N SER A 382 -6.23 -0.26 0.75
CA SER A 382 -7.39 -0.81 1.47
C SER A 382 -7.02 -2.04 2.30
N ILE A 383 -6.16 -2.91 1.75
CA ILE A 383 -5.68 -4.12 2.42
C ILE A 383 -4.84 -3.76 3.65
N SER A 384 -3.88 -2.86 3.46
CA SER A 384 -2.99 -2.41 4.53
C SER A 384 -3.76 -1.70 5.64
N ALA A 385 -4.70 -0.82 5.28
CA ALA A 385 -5.59 -0.14 6.21
C ALA A 385 -6.41 -1.11 7.05
N ALA A 386 -7.11 -2.05 6.41
CA ALA A 386 -7.92 -3.06 7.08
C ALA A 386 -7.09 -3.98 7.98
N GLY A 387 -5.89 -4.37 7.51
CA GLY A 387 -4.97 -5.17 8.30
C GLY A 387 -4.46 -4.44 9.56
N LEU A 388 -4.23 -3.13 9.47
CA LEU A 388 -3.83 -2.32 10.62
C LEU A 388 -4.99 -2.12 11.62
N GLU A 389 -6.20 -1.98 11.11
CA GLU A 389 -7.40 -1.82 11.93
C GLU A 389 -7.61 -2.97 12.90
N MET A 390 -7.42 -4.20 12.45
CA MET A 390 -7.68 -5.42 13.22
C MET A 390 -6.47 -5.92 14.00
N HIS A 391 -5.27 -5.42 13.69
CA HIS A 391 -4.04 -5.88 14.29
C HIS A 391 -3.61 -4.96 15.43
N LYS A 392 -4.05 -5.24 16.65
CA LYS A 392 -3.69 -4.46 17.84
C LYS A 392 -2.18 -4.52 18.11
N PHE A 393 -1.59 -3.38 18.45
CA PHE A 393 -0.18 -3.26 18.79
C PHE A 393 0.02 -3.29 20.30
N PHE A 394 0.89 -4.19 20.79
CA PHE A 394 1.11 -4.41 22.23
C PHE A 394 2.52 -4.08 22.72
N LYS A 395 3.46 -3.75 21.82
CA LYS A 395 4.83 -3.47 22.20
C LYS A 395 4.89 -2.35 23.26
N GLY A 396 5.53 -2.63 24.40
CA GLY A 396 5.60 -1.69 25.52
C GLY A 396 4.37 -1.67 26.44
N ARG A 397 3.32 -2.44 26.15
CA ARG A 397 2.19 -2.70 27.04
C ARG A 397 2.32 -4.09 27.64
N SER A 398 2.01 -4.25 28.92
CA SER A 398 1.94 -5.59 29.52
C SER A 398 0.71 -6.30 28.96
N VAL A 399 0.89 -7.49 28.35
CA VAL A 399 -0.22 -8.34 27.87
C VAL A 399 -1.18 -8.72 29.03
N LYS A 400 -0.76 -8.49 30.29
CA LYS A 400 -1.58 -8.76 31.49
C LYS A 400 -2.63 -7.69 31.80
N ASP A 401 -2.58 -6.54 31.16
CA ASP A 401 -3.45 -5.42 31.47
C ASP A 401 -4.72 -5.36 30.59
N GLU A 402 -4.88 -6.28 29.62
CA GLU A 402 -6.03 -6.30 28.69
C GLU A 402 -6.76 -7.66 28.60
N LEU A 403 -6.46 -8.63 29.48
CA LEU A 403 -7.23 -9.85 29.68
C LEU A 403 -8.04 -9.72 30.97
#